data_6559c3c2ae37d27122d80e7aa401c936
#
_entry.id   6559c3c2ae37d27122d80e7aa401c936
#
_cell.length_a   1.000
_cell.length_b   1.000
_cell.length_c   1.000
_cell.angle_alpha   90.00
_cell.angle_beta   90.00
_cell.angle_gamma   90.00
#
_symmetry.space_group_name_H-M   'P 1'
#
loop_
_entity.id
_entity.type
_entity.pdbx_description
1 polymer ?
#
loop_
_entity_poly.entity_id
_entity_poly.type
_entity_poly.pdbx_seq_one_letter_code
_entity_poly.pdbx_strand_id
1 'polypeptide(L)'
;MTITMLRVMIALGIVGHAINMYCDRILSIFPNGTIKFDNIKEIEKDGVLAEMMKGVPASVPLRSGVLGAFALVLEFFSYFALAVYTFERSQILGGLMFVVITFSCILGAAYHIKCGLAEYVFLQLGRDRTAKDMMLDLLNSASVLQLCGVGLVVYIVLLIIAIVTGIMGFPLWALVFTIVPFVLLLSPFKIVGTMHIAAMVSMLGWIFRSNDIVNSGLPK
;
A
#
# COMPACT_ATOMS: atom_id res chain seq x y z
N MET A 1 9.02 -16.02 -17.22
CA MET A 1 8.37 -16.37 -15.92
C MET A 1 7.27 -17.40 -16.14
N THR A 2 7.12 -18.45 -15.30
CA THR A 2 6.03 -19.45 -15.46
C THR A 2 4.68 -18.93 -14.94
N ILE A 3 3.56 -19.50 -15.42
CA ILE A 3 2.20 -19.14 -14.93
C ILE A 3 2.09 -19.38 -13.41
N THR A 4 2.60 -20.51 -12.95
CA THR A 4 2.55 -20.85 -11.52
C THR A 4 3.30 -19.82 -10.67
N MET A 5 4.49 -19.44 -11.10
CA MET A 5 5.28 -18.41 -10.41
C MET A 5 4.55 -17.05 -10.38
N LEU A 6 3.98 -16.63 -11.51
CA LEU A 6 3.18 -15.40 -11.59
C LEU A 6 2.01 -15.43 -10.59
N ARG A 7 1.24 -16.52 -10.57
CA ARG A 7 0.11 -16.67 -9.63
C ARG A 7 0.53 -16.66 -8.17
N VAL A 8 1.60 -17.35 -7.84
CA VAL A 8 2.13 -17.38 -6.47
C VAL A 8 2.55 -15.98 -6.03
N MET A 9 3.28 -15.25 -6.89
CA MET A 9 3.71 -13.89 -6.56
C MET A 9 2.54 -12.92 -6.39
N ILE A 10 1.52 -13.01 -7.25
CA ILE A 10 0.31 -12.19 -7.11
C ILE A 10 -0.46 -12.58 -5.84
N ALA A 11 -0.57 -13.87 -5.52
CA ALA A 11 -1.23 -14.33 -4.30
C ALA A 11 -0.51 -13.83 -3.03
N LEU A 12 0.82 -13.82 -3.01
CA LEU A 12 1.60 -13.19 -1.92
C LEU A 12 1.26 -11.72 -1.77
N GLY A 13 1.13 -10.99 -2.88
CA GLY A 13 0.70 -9.59 -2.84
C GLY A 13 -0.69 -9.38 -2.26
N ILE A 14 -1.66 -10.26 -2.60
CA ILE A 14 -3.01 -10.23 -2.00
C ILE A 14 -2.93 -10.42 -0.49
N VAL A 15 -2.14 -11.38 -0.01
CA VAL A 15 -1.92 -11.59 1.44
C VAL A 15 -1.28 -10.36 2.07
N GLY A 16 -0.27 -9.75 1.42
CA GLY A 16 0.36 -8.52 1.88
C GLY A 16 -0.67 -7.39 2.06
N HIS A 17 -1.48 -7.13 1.03
CA HIS A 17 -2.51 -6.10 1.11
C HIS A 17 -3.57 -6.38 2.18
N ALA A 18 -3.96 -7.64 2.39
CA ALA A 18 -4.88 -8.00 3.47
C ALA A 18 -4.29 -7.70 4.85
N ILE A 19 -3.01 -8.02 5.06
CA ILE A 19 -2.29 -7.70 6.30
C ILE A 19 -2.17 -6.19 6.48
N ASN A 20 -1.78 -5.43 5.44
CA ASN A 20 -1.66 -3.98 5.53
C ASN A 20 -3.00 -3.29 5.77
N MET A 21 -4.08 -3.75 5.15
CA MET A 21 -5.42 -3.25 5.47
C MET A 21 -5.75 -3.43 6.96
N TYR A 22 -5.38 -4.56 7.55
CA TYR A 22 -5.54 -4.81 8.98
C TYR A 22 -4.67 -3.84 9.81
N CYS A 23 -3.41 -3.64 9.42
CA CYS A 23 -2.48 -2.73 10.08
C CYS A 23 -2.96 -1.27 10.03
N ASP A 24 -3.41 -0.80 8.87
CA ASP A 24 -3.96 0.55 8.71
C ASP A 24 -5.17 0.78 9.64
N ARG A 25 -6.01 -0.24 9.78
CA ARG A 25 -7.16 -0.16 10.69
C ARG A 25 -6.75 -0.06 12.14
N ILE A 26 -5.72 -0.80 12.56
CA ILE A 26 -5.18 -0.71 13.93
C ILE A 26 -4.60 0.68 14.19
N LEU A 27 -3.90 1.28 13.22
CA LEU A 27 -3.29 2.61 13.32
C LEU A 27 -4.29 3.76 13.12
N SER A 28 -5.54 3.48 12.76
CA SER A 28 -6.52 4.53 12.44
C SER A 28 -7.83 4.40 13.20
N ILE A 29 -8.22 3.19 13.62
CA ILE A 29 -9.51 2.93 14.29
C ILE A 29 -9.24 2.58 15.75
N PHE A 30 -9.65 3.45 16.65
CA PHE A 30 -9.49 3.30 18.09
C PHE A 30 -10.83 3.07 18.80
N PRO A 31 -10.84 2.63 20.07
CA PRO A 31 -12.08 2.38 20.80
C PRO A 31 -13.05 3.58 20.82
N ASN A 32 -12.52 4.81 20.89
CA ASN A 32 -13.32 6.02 21.04
C ASN A 32 -13.25 6.95 19.81
N GLY A 33 -12.78 6.47 18.65
CA GLY A 33 -12.74 7.30 17.46
C GLY A 33 -11.90 6.75 16.33
N THR A 34 -11.85 7.48 15.23
CA THR A 34 -11.11 7.09 14.03
C THR A 34 -10.32 8.27 13.49
N ILE A 35 -9.03 8.08 13.20
CA ILE A 35 -8.22 9.04 12.46
C ILE A 35 -8.60 8.98 10.97
N LYS A 36 -9.02 10.11 10.41
CA LYS A 36 -9.32 10.29 8.98
C LYS A 36 -8.72 11.58 8.49
N PHE A 37 -8.53 11.69 7.17
CA PHE A 37 -8.01 12.93 6.56
C PHE A 37 -8.87 14.16 6.85
N ASP A 38 -10.19 13.98 6.97
CA ASP A 38 -11.13 15.07 7.20
C ASP A 38 -11.19 15.54 8.66
N ASN A 39 -10.65 14.77 9.62
CA ASN A 39 -10.61 15.14 11.03
C ASN A 39 -9.20 15.40 11.60
N ILE A 40 -8.15 15.47 10.77
CA ILE A 40 -6.76 15.67 11.22
C ILE A 40 -6.63 16.95 12.08
N LYS A 41 -7.22 18.07 11.64
CA LYS A 41 -7.21 19.33 12.40
C LYS A 41 -7.91 19.24 13.77
N GLU A 42 -8.83 18.31 13.90
CA GLU A 42 -9.54 18.09 15.17
C GLU A 42 -8.68 17.26 16.13
N ILE A 43 -7.93 16.31 15.60
CA ILE A 43 -7.01 15.45 16.36
C ILE A 43 -5.84 16.27 16.95
N GLU A 44 -5.45 17.35 16.27
CA GLU A 44 -4.42 18.27 16.77
C GLU A 44 -4.85 19.03 18.04
N LYS A 45 -6.15 19.13 18.35
CA LYS A 45 -6.65 19.74 19.58
C LYS A 45 -6.21 18.93 20.81
N ASP A 46 -5.94 19.63 21.90
CA ASP A 46 -5.47 19.00 23.13
C ASP A 46 -6.52 18.03 23.70
N GLY A 47 -6.05 16.85 24.08
CA GLY A 47 -6.87 15.81 24.72
C GLY A 47 -7.67 14.93 23.75
N VAL A 48 -7.94 15.34 22.51
CA VAL A 48 -8.75 14.57 21.56
C VAL A 48 -8.11 13.22 21.26
N LEU A 49 -6.84 13.22 20.88
CA LEU A 49 -6.12 11.98 20.55
C LEU A 49 -5.99 11.07 21.79
N ALA A 50 -5.76 11.64 22.97
CA ALA A 50 -5.67 10.90 24.23
C ALA A 50 -6.97 10.14 24.54
N GLU A 51 -8.13 10.80 24.36
CA GLU A 51 -9.43 10.17 24.57
C GLU A 51 -9.72 9.11 23.50
N MET A 52 -9.40 9.38 22.23
CA MET A 52 -9.57 8.41 21.14
C MET A 52 -8.79 7.12 21.41
N MET A 53 -7.54 7.22 21.87
CA MET A 53 -6.63 6.09 22.09
C MET A 53 -6.71 5.55 23.54
N LYS A 54 -7.69 5.96 24.32
CA LYS A 54 -7.90 5.47 25.69
C LYS A 54 -8.10 3.96 25.71
N GLY A 55 -7.34 3.27 26.56
CA GLY A 55 -7.36 1.82 26.67
C GLY A 55 -6.52 1.06 25.62
N VAL A 56 -5.94 1.74 24.64
CA VAL A 56 -5.04 1.11 23.66
C VAL A 56 -3.70 0.79 24.32
N PRO A 57 -3.23 -0.49 24.33
CA PRO A 57 -1.89 -0.82 24.81
C PRO A 57 -0.82 -0.26 23.86
N ALA A 58 0.24 0.32 24.39
CA ALA A 58 1.29 0.95 23.60
C ALA A 58 1.97 -0.01 22.60
N SER A 59 2.07 -1.30 22.94
CA SER A 59 2.65 -2.30 22.04
C SER A 59 1.84 -2.57 20.76
N VAL A 60 0.55 -2.20 20.73
CA VAL A 60 -0.34 -2.50 19.60
C VAL A 60 0.05 -1.72 18.34
N PRO A 61 0.19 -0.36 18.37
CA PRO A 61 0.63 0.39 17.19
C PRO A 61 2.02 -0.04 16.70
N LEU A 62 2.97 -0.26 17.63
CA LEU A 62 4.32 -0.66 17.25
C LEU A 62 4.33 -2.00 16.51
N ARG A 63 3.60 -3.01 17.02
CA ARG A 63 3.46 -4.31 16.35
C ARG A 63 2.79 -4.17 14.99
N SER A 64 1.77 -3.31 14.90
CA SER A 64 1.09 -3.03 13.64
C SER A 64 2.04 -2.39 12.62
N GLY A 65 2.84 -1.41 13.03
CA GLY A 65 3.85 -0.78 12.16
C GLY A 65 4.87 -1.79 11.62
N VAL A 66 5.38 -2.69 12.48
CA VAL A 66 6.33 -3.74 12.05
C VAL A 66 5.67 -4.76 11.13
N LEU A 67 4.44 -5.20 11.45
CA LEU A 67 3.69 -6.14 10.62
C LEU A 67 3.34 -5.54 9.27
N GLY A 68 2.97 -4.26 9.21
CA GLY A 68 2.71 -3.53 7.96
C GLY A 68 3.96 -3.41 7.09
N ALA A 69 5.13 -3.17 7.70
CA ALA A 69 6.39 -3.17 6.97
C ALA A 69 6.70 -4.55 6.34
N PHE A 70 6.45 -5.64 7.06
CA PHE A 70 6.58 -7.00 6.52
C PHE A 70 5.56 -7.27 5.41
N ALA A 71 4.33 -6.79 5.56
CA ALA A 71 3.29 -6.93 4.55
C ALA A 71 3.68 -6.27 3.21
N LEU A 72 4.36 -5.12 3.24
CA LEU A 72 4.88 -4.47 2.03
C LEU A 72 5.93 -5.30 1.28
N VAL A 73 6.69 -6.15 1.97
CA VAL A 73 7.56 -7.12 1.31
C VAL A 73 6.73 -8.15 0.53
N LEU A 74 5.59 -8.58 1.07
CA LEU A 74 4.68 -9.48 0.36
C LEU A 74 3.99 -8.78 -0.82
N GLU A 75 3.54 -7.54 -0.64
CA GLU A 75 2.93 -6.74 -1.71
C GLU A 75 3.89 -6.53 -2.89
N PHE A 76 5.17 -6.29 -2.59
CA PHE A 76 6.21 -6.12 -3.61
C PHE A 76 6.20 -7.24 -4.64
N PHE A 77 6.02 -8.50 -4.25
CA PHE A 77 6.06 -9.63 -5.18
C PHE A 77 5.03 -9.54 -6.30
N SER A 78 3.82 -9.05 -6.02
CA SER A 78 2.78 -8.92 -7.05
C SER A 78 3.11 -7.86 -8.10
N TYR A 79 3.58 -6.71 -7.66
CA TYR A 79 3.99 -5.63 -8.53
C TYR A 79 5.26 -5.98 -9.31
N PHE A 80 6.21 -6.66 -8.65
CA PHE A 80 7.42 -7.18 -9.27
C PHE A 80 7.09 -8.17 -10.38
N ALA A 81 6.11 -9.05 -10.18
CA ALA A 81 5.68 -10.01 -11.20
C ALA A 81 5.21 -9.33 -12.50
N LEU A 82 4.41 -8.26 -12.39
CA LEU A 82 3.97 -7.47 -13.55
C LEU A 82 5.12 -6.67 -14.17
N ALA A 83 6.05 -6.17 -13.36
CA ALA A 83 7.24 -5.48 -13.87
C ALA A 83 8.14 -6.43 -14.67
N VAL A 84 8.39 -7.66 -14.17
CA VAL A 84 9.16 -8.69 -14.91
C VAL A 84 8.44 -9.07 -16.20
N TYR A 85 7.13 -9.27 -16.17
CA TYR A 85 6.36 -9.57 -17.37
C TYR A 85 6.48 -8.46 -18.43
N THR A 86 6.46 -7.18 -17.98
CA THR A 86 6.67 -6.04 -18.88
C THR A 86 8.12 -5.97 -19.37
N PHE A 87 9.09 -6.29 -18.53
CA PHE A 87 10.52 -6.27 -18.84
C PHE A 87 10.89 -7.24 -19.97
N GLU A 88 10.27 -8.41 -20.04
CA GLU A 88 10.44 -9.38 -21.11
C GLU A 88 10.04 -8.83 -22.49
N ARG A 89 9.27 -7.73 -22.55
CA ARG A 89 8.76 -7.08 -23.77
C ARG A 89 9.33 -5.69 -24.02
N SER A 90 9.63 -4.97 -22.94
CA SER A 90 10.25 -3.65 -22.96
C SER A 90 11.14 -3.52 -21.73
N GLN A 91 12.45 -3.69 -21.91
CA GLN A 91 13.43 -3.59 -20.84
C GLN A 91 13.39 -2.22 -20.13
N ILE A 92 13.20 -1.14 -20.90
CA ILE A 92 13.11 0.20 -20.34
C ILE A 92 11.88 0.34 -19.44
N LEU A 93 10.70 0.01 -19.94
CA LEU A 93 9.46 0.22 -19.20
C LEU A 93 9.37 -0.72 -17.99
N GLY A 94 9.68 -2.01 -18.16
CA GLY A 94 9.71 -2.96 -17.05
C GLY A 94 10.81 -2.64 -16.02
N GLY A 95 11.97 -2.15 -16.47
CA GLY A 95 13.03 -1.68 -15.58
C GLY A 95 12.60 -0.47 -14.75
N LEU A 96 11.93 0.52 -15.35
CA LEU A 96 11.36 1.66 -14.64
C LEU A 96 10.31 1.23 -13.62
N MET A 97 9.39 0.33 -14.00
CA MET A 97 8.39 -0.23 -13.09
C MET A 97 9.06 -0.91 -11.88
N PHE A 98 10.10 -1.71 -12.13
CA PHE A 98 10.84 -2.38 -11.07
C PHE A 98 11.49 -1.39 -10.10
N VAL A 99 12.22 -0.39 -10.60
CA VAL A 99 12.89 0.61 -9.76
C VAL A 99 11.88 1.37 -8.92
N VAL A 100 10.81 1.86 -9.54
CA VAL A 100 9.79 2.67 -8.87
C VAL A 100 9.08 1.89 -7.77
N ILE A 101 8.68 0.63 -8.03
CA ILE A 101 8.00 -0.16 -7.00
C ILE A 101 8.92 -0.58 -5.86
N THR A 102 10.20 -0.84 -6.16
CA THR A 102 11.20 -1.15 -5.14
C THR A 102 11.33 0.02 -4.16
N PHE A 103 11.53 1.24 -4.67
CA PHE A 103 11.59 2.44 -3.83
C PHE A 103 10.28 2.67 -3.07
N SER A 104 9.14 2.51 -3.72
CA SER A 104 7.83 2.68 -3.08
C SER A 104 7.66 1.73 -1.89
N CYS A 105 7.98 0.45 -2.05
CA CYS A 105 7.85 -0.53 -0.97
C CYS A 105 8.86 -0.31 0.17
N ILE A 106 10.09 0.08 -0.13
CA ILE A 106 11.11 0.40 0.89
C ILE A 106 10.67 1.62 1.72
N LEU A 107 10.28 2.71 1.07
CA LEU A 107 9.81 3.91 1.75
C LEU A 107 8.50 3.64 2.52
N GLY A 108 7.61 2.86 1.96
CA GLY A 108 6.36 2.46 2.59
C GLY A 108 6.59 1.63 3.86
N ALA A 109 7.51 0.65 3.82
CA ALA A 109 7.87 -0.15 4.99
C ALA A 109 8.44 0.73 6.13
N ALA A 110 9.33 1.66 5.79
CA ALA A 110 9.86 2.62 6.75
C ALA A 110 8.74 3.56 7.29
N TYR A 111 7.78 3.95 6.43
CA TYR A 111 6.65 4.78 6.82
C TYR A 111 5.73 4.06 7.81
N HIS A 112 5.39 2.79 7.58
CA HIS A 112 4.60 1.98 8.51
C HIS A 112 5.26 1.85 9.89
N ILE A 113 6.57 1.55 9.93
CA ILE A 113 7.34 1.50 11.18
C ILE A 113 7.28 2.86 11.89
N LYS A 114 7.49 3.95 11.15
CA LYS A 114 7.45 5.31 11.70
C LYS A 114 6.09 5.63 12.32
N CYS A 115 4.99 5.34 11.63
CA CYS A 115 3.64 5.58 12.14
C CYS A 115 3.38 4.78 13.43
N GLY A 116 3.69 3.50 13.43
CA GLY A 116 3.54 2.66 14.63
C GLY A 116 4.42 3.09 15.79
N LEU A 117 5.66 3.55 15.51
CA LEU A 117 6.57 4.07 16.52
C LEU A 117 6.09 5.42 17.09
N ALA A 118 5.57 6.30 16.26
CA ALA A 118 5.05 7.60 16.70
C ALA A 118 3.88 7.44 17.68
N GLU A 119 2.93 6.57 17.36
CA GLU A 119 1.81 6.26 18.25
C GLU A 119 2.27 5.53 19.52
N TYR A 120 3.25 4.62 19.41
CA TYR A 120 3.86 3.96 20.55
C TYR A 120 4.46 4.98 21.53
N VAL A 121 5.24 5.95 21.03
CA VAL A 121 5.85 7.01 21.84
C VAL A 121 4.78 7.83 22.54
N PHE A 122 3.72 8.25 21.84
CA PHE A 122 2.60 8.96 22.42
C PHE A 122 1.95 8.21 23.58
N LEU A 123 1.69 6.92 23.40
CA LEU A 123 1.05 6.07 24.42
C LEU A 123 1.96 5.81 25.61
N GLN A 124 3.27 5.66 25.40
CA GLN A 124 4.26 5.41 26.45
C GLN A 124 4.54 6.65 27.33
N LEU A 125 4.56 7.84 26.73
CA LEU A 125 4.86 9.08 27.44
C LEU A 125 3.66 9.68 28.21
N GLY A 126 2.51 8.98 28.25
CA GLY A 126 1.38 9.38 29.09
C GLY A 126 0.26 10.13 28.37
N ARG A 127 0.30 10.26 27.05
CA ARG A 127 -0.78 10.83 26.20
C ARG A 127 -1.05 12.32 26.47
N ASP A 128 -0.10 13.02 27.05
CA ASP A 128 -0.20 14.45 27.30
C ASP A 128 0.19 15.28 26.05
N ARG A 129 0.19 16.60 26.22
CA ARG A 129 0.56 17.52 25.13
C ARG A 129 1.99 17.30 24.65
N THR A 130 2.95 17.09 25.57
CA THR A 130 4.35 16.86 25.22
C THR A 130 4.52 15.58 24.42
N ALA A 131 3.83 14.49 24.83
CA ALA A 131 3.82 13.24 24.09
C ALA A 131 3.21 13.40 22.68
N LYS A 132 2.14 14.20 22.53
CA LYS A 132 1.53 14.52 21.25
C LYS A 132 2.50 15.30 20.35
N ASP A 133 3.15 16.33 20.88
CA ASP A 133 4.11 17.14 20.12
C ASP A 133 5.28 16.27 19.63
N MET A 134 5.83 15.38 20.47
CA MET A 134 6.86 14.42 20.06
C MET A 134 6.37 13.45 18.98
N MET A 135 5.14 12.95 19.07
CA MET A 135 4.55 12.10 18.04
C MET A 135 4.45 12.84 16.69
N LEU A 136 3.97 14.08 16.71
CA LEU A 136 3.83 14.92 15.51
C LEU A 136 5.21 15.24 14.90
N ASP A 137 6.21 15.54 15.73
CA ASP A 137 7.58 15.76 15.27
C ASP A 137 8.16 14.52 14.60
N LEU A 138 7.94 13.33 15.17
CA LEU A 138 8.33 12.07 14.54
C LEU A 138 7.63 11.88 13.19
N LEU A 139 6.33 12.17 13.10
CA LEU A 139 5.58 12.04 11.84
C LEU A 139 6.05 13.05 10.78
N ASN A 140 6.46 14.25 11.18
CA ASN A 140 6.90 15.31 10.27
C ASN A 140 8.36 15.19 9.85
N SER A 141 9.25 14.74 10.76
CA SER A 141 10.70 14.71 10.56
C SER A 141 11.17 13.87 9.37
N ALA A 142 10.38 12.88 8.96
CA ALA A 142 10.71 12.00 7.84
C ALA A 142 9.60 12.00 6.78
N SER A 143 9.13 13.18 6.39
CA SER A 143 8.07 13.37 5.37
C SER A 143 8.43 12.77 4.01
N VAL A 144 9.73 12.65 3.69
CA VAL A 144 10.22 11.97 2.46
C VAL A 144 9.69 10.53 2.33
N LEU A 145 9.38 9.85 3.45
CA LEU A 145 8.83 8.50 3.41
C LEU A 145 7.43 8.45 2.77
N GLN A 146 6.70 9.58 2.76
CA GLN A 146 5.38 9.71 2.11
C GLN A 146 5.49 9.63 0.57
N LEU A 147 6.70 9.77 0.01
CA LEU A 147 6.94 9.55 -1.42
C LEU A 147 6.65 8.11 -1.87
N CYS A 148 6.48 7.17 -0.92
CA CYS A 148 5.98 5.82 -1.22
C CYS A 148 4.67 5.85 -2.02
N GLY A 149 3.74 6.73 -1.67
CA GLY A 149 2.48 6.91 -2.39
C GLY A 149 2.68 7.45 -3.81
N VAL A 150 3.61 8.39 -3.99
CA VAL A 150 3.98 8.92 -5.33
C VAL A 150 4.57 7.81 -6.19
N GLY A 151 5.46 6.99 -5.63
CA GLY A 151 6.03 5.84 -6.33
C GLY A 151 4.95 4.86 -6.80
N LEU A 152 3.97 4.54 -5.96
CA LEU A 152 2.86 3.68 -6.37
C LEU A 152 2.04 4.29 -7.51
N VAL A 153 1.73 5.59 -7.46
CA VAL A 153 1.02 6.29 -8.55
C VAL A 153 1.83 6.23 -9.85
N VAL A 154 3.13 6.49 -9.80
CA VAL A 154 4.00 6.40 -10.98
C VAL A 154 4.02 4.97 -11.53
N TYR A 155 4.10 3.95 -10.67
CA TYR A 155 4.01 2.56 -11.10
C TYR A 155 2.70 2.26 -11.84
N ILE A 156 1.56 2.72 -11.31
CA ILE A 156 0.25 2.54 -11.93
C ILE A 156 0.20 3.22 -13.31
N VAL A 157 0.75 4.42 -13.43
CA VAL A 157 0.83 5.12 -14.72
C VAL A 157 1.67 4.34 -15.72
N LEU A 158 2.83 3.81 -15.33
CA LEU A 158 3.67 2.98 -16.18
C LEU A 158 2.96 1.69 -16.61
N LEU A 159 2.19 1.06 -15.71
CA LEU A 159 1.37 -0.11 -16.04
C LEU A 159 0.27 0.23 -17.07
N ILE A 160 -0.41 1.36 -16.89
CA ILE A 160 -1.40 1.85 -17.86
C ILE A 160 -0.75 2.09 -19.21
N ILE A 161 0.41 2.74 -19.26
CA ILE A 161 1.17 2.96 -20.51
C ILE A 161 1.51 1.62 -21.16
N ALA A 162 1.97 0.62 -20.39
CA ALA A 162 2.30 -0.70 -20.91
C ALA A 162 1.11 -1.42 -21.56
N ILE A 163 -0.10 -1.22 -21.02
CA ILE A 163 -1.35 -1.78 -21.57
C ILE A 163 -1.78 -0.99 -22.82
N VAL A 164 -1.85 0.35 -22.73
CA VAL A 164 -2.35 1.20 -23.81
C VAL A 164 -1.47 1.15 -25.05
N THR A 165 -0.16 1.06 -24.87
CA THR A 165 0.81 0.91 -25.99
C THR A 165 0.87 -0.49 -26.57
N GLY A 166 0.13 -1.46 -26.00
CA GLY A 166 0.15 -2.86 -26.43
C GLY A 166 1.41 -3.64 -26.04
N ILE A 167 2.35 -3.03 -25.30
CA ILE A 167 3.61 -3.70 -24.88
C ILE A 167 3.29 -4.98 -24.09
N MET A 168 2.28 -4.96 -23.23
CA MET A 168 1.87 -6.16 -22.49
C MET A 168 1.07 -7.17 -23.32
N GLY A 169 0.69 -6.85 -24.55
CA GLY A 169 -0.14 -7.71 -25.40
C GLY A 169 -1.58 -7.88 -24.91
N PHE A 170 -2.02 -7.04 -23.95
CA PHE A 170 -3.39 -7.10 -23.44
C PHE A 170 -4.33 -6.18 -24.22
N PRO A 171 -5.60 -6.56 -24.35
CA PRO A 171 -6.60 -5.66 -24.87
C PRO A 171 -6.85 -4.49 -23.92
N LEU A 172 -7.29 -3.33 -24.43
CA LEU A 172 -7.52 -2.11 -23.64
C LEU A 172 -8.46 -2.30 -22.46
N TRP A 173 -9.43 -3.23 -22.56
CA TRP A 173 -10.31 -3.50 -21.42
C TRP A 173 -9.56 -4.08 -20.21
N ALA A 174 -8.32 -4.59 -20.33
CA ALA A 174 -7.49 -5.00 -19.19
C ALA A 174 -7.18 -3.84 -18.23
N LEU A 175 -7.39 -2.58 -18.64
CA LEU A 175 -7.32 -1.41 -17.76
C LEU A 175 -8.28 -1.51 -16.56
N VAL A 176 -9.38 -2.26 -16.69
CA VAL A 176 -10.31 -2.51 -15.57
C VAL A 176 -9.64 -3.24 -14.40
N PHE A 177 -8.56 -3.99 -14.66
CA PHE A 177 -7.79 -4.67 -13.61
C PHE A 177 -6.64 -3.83 -13.04
N THR A 178 -6.51 -2.57 -13.41
CA THR A 178 -5.65 -1.65 -12.66
C THR A 178 -6.34 -1.28 -11.34
N ILE A 179 -5.57 -0.75 -10.39
CA ILE A 179 -6.13 -0.34 -9.09
C ILE A 179 -7.12 0.82 -9.24
N VAL A 180 -6.94 1.68 -10.27
CA VAL A 180 -7.66 2.95 -10.43
C VAL A 180 -9.19 2.81 -10.43
N PRO A 181 -9.83 1.92 -11.22
CA PRO A 181 -11.28 1.79 -11.22
C PRO A 181 -11.83 1.41 -9.85
N PHE A 182 -11.13 0.55 -9.12
CA PHE A 182 -11.58 0.09 -7.80
C PHE A 182 -11.40 1.17 -6.73
N VAL A 183 -10.33 1.97 -6.78
CA VAL A 183 -10.17 3.13 -5.90
C VAL A 183 -11.29 4.14 -6.14
N LEU A 184 -11.59 4.48 -7.40
CA LEU A 184 -12.66 5.40 -7.74
C LEU A 184 -14.04 4.90 -7.25
N LEU A 185 -14.29 3.60 -7.38
CA LEU A 185 -15.54 2.99 -6.92
C LEU A 185 -15.67 3.00 -5.39
N LEU A 186 -14.58 2.78 -4.67
CA LEU A 186 -14.59 2.60 -3.21
C LEU A 186 -14.35 3.89 -2.44
N SER A 187 -13.71 4.91 -3.05
CA SER A 187 -13.37 6.17 -2.37
C SER A 187 -14.55 6.92 -1.74
N PRO A 188 -15.78 6.92 -2.33
CA PRO A 188 -16.93 7.59 -1.71
C PRO A 188 -17.31 7.01 -0.34
N PHE A 189 -16.98 5.75 -0.08
CA PHE A 189 -17.31 5.07 1.19
C PHE A 189 -16.35 5.39 2.33
N LYS A 190 -15.23 6.09 2.04
CA LYS A 190 -14.22 6.51 3.03
C LYS A 190 -13.75 5.37 3.97
N ILE A 191 -13.61 4.17 3.44
CA ILE A 191 -13.20 2.99 4.20
C ILE A 191 -11.70 3.06 4.46
N VAL A 192 -11.26 2.88 5.72
CA VAL A 192 -9.82 2.74 6.04
C VAL A 192 -9.28 1.49 5.35
N GLY A 193 -8.16 1.66 4.63
CA GLY A 193 -7.56 0.58 3.83
C GLY A 193 -8.17 0.43 2.42
N THR A 194 -8.93 1.43 1.92
CA THR A 194 -9.52 1.42 0.56
C THR A 194 -8.51 1.04 -0.53
N MET A 195 -7.28 1.57 -0.46
CA MET A 195 -6.22 1.26 -1.42
C MET A 195 -5.87 -0.23 -1.45
N HIS A 196 -5.78 -0.86 -0.28
CA HIS A 196 -5.48 -2.28 -0.17
C HIS A 196 -6.62 -3.15 -0.69
N ILE A 197 -7.88 -2.78 -0.41
CA ILE A 197 -9.05 -3.49 -0.98
C ILE A 197 -9.03 -3.39 -2.51
N ALA A 198 -8.82 -2.20 -3.05
CA ALA A 198 -8.74 -1.97 -4.49
C ALA A 198 -7.60 -2.79 -5.14
N ALA A 199 -6.43 -2.83 -4.49
CA ALA A 199 -5.29 -3.61 -4.95
C ALA A 199 -5.59 -5.12 -4.94
N MET A 200 -6.20 -5.66 -3.87
CA MET A 200 -6.57 -7.08 -3.82
C MET A 200 -7.54 -7.46 -4.94
N VAL A 201 -8.56 -6.65 -5.21
CA VAL A 201 -9.52 -6.91 -6.30
C VAL A 201 -8.83 -6.83 -7.66
N SER A 202 -7.96 -5.84 -7.87
CA SER A 202 -7.11 -5.73 -9.05
C SER A 202 -6.27 -6.99 -9.27
N MET A 203 -5.58 -7.47 -8.23
CA MET A 203 -4.71 -8.64 -8.28
C MET A 203 -5.48 -9.94 -8.55
N LEU A 204 -6.69 -10.09 -7.99
CA LEU A 204 -7.56 -11.22 -8.34
C LEU A 204 -7.87 -11.23 -9.84
N GLY A 205 -8.15 -10.08 -10.45
CA GLY A 205 -8.32 -9.95 -11.89
C GLY A 205 -7.11 -10.46 -12.68
N TRP A 206 -5.89 -10.11 -12.25
CA TRP A 206 -4.65 -10.58 -12.88
C TRP A 206 -4.44 -12.09 -12.70
N ILE A 207 -4.82 -12.71 -11.57
CA ILE A 207 -4.77 -14.16 -11.39
C ILE A 207 -5.68 -14.88 -12.37
N PHE A 208 -6.93 -14.42 -12.53
CA PHE A 208 -7.86 -15.02 -13.48
C PHE A 208 -7.39 -14.91 -14.92
N ARG A 209 -6.67 -13.84 -15.26
CA ARG A 209 -6.12 -13.60 -16.59
C ARG A 209 -4.72 -14.17 -16.81
N SER A 210 -4.12 -14.79 -15.82
CA SER A 210 -2.75 -15.31 -15.92
C SER A 210 -2.53 -16.33 -17.06
N ASN A 211 -3.55 -17.08 -17.46
CA ASN A 211 -3.47 -17.99 -18.61
C ASN A 211 -3.31 -17.19 -19.92
N ASP A 212 -4.05 -16.10 -20.09
CA ASP A 212 -3.98 -15.25 -21.29
C ASP A 212 -2.63 -14.52 -21.33
N ILE A 213 -2.11 -14.13 -20.16
CA ILE A 213 -0.80 -13.49 -19.97
C ILE A 213 0.32 -14.34 -20.57
N VAL A 214 0.34 -15.62 -20.26
CA VAL A 214 1.44 -16.50 -20.68
C VAL A 214 1.25 -16.97 -22.13
N ASN A 215 0.01 -17.17 -22.58
CA ASN A 215 -0.27 -17.62 -23.95
C ASN A 215 -0.09 -16.51 -25.00
N SER A 216 -0.21 -15.23 -24.63
CA SER A 216 -0.04 -14.08 -25.54
C SER A 216 1.40 -13.67 -25.79
N GLY A 217 2.37 -14.25 -25.10
CA GLY A 217 3.71 -13.69 -25.01
C GLY A 217 4.88 -14.60 -25.24
N LEU A 218 4.70 -15.87 -25.56
CA LEU A 218 5.81 -16.72 -25.96
C LEU A 218 5.92 -16.73 -27.50
N PRO A 219 7.06 -16.29 -28.09
CA PRO A 219 7.35 -16.69 -29.45
C PRO A 219 7.39 -18.23 -29.48
N LYS A 220 6.58 -18.80 -30.36
CA LYS A 220 6.66 -20.24 -30.67
C LYS A 220 8.02 -20.55 -31.28
#